data_5fe2677d099c519e66b52b7c52682d31
#
_entry.id   5fe2677d099c519e66b52b7c52682d31
#
_cell.length_a   1.000
_cell.length_b   1.000
_cell.length_c   1.000
_cell.angle_alpha   90.00
_cell.angle_beta   90.00
_cell.angle_gamma   90.00
#
_symmetry.space_group_name_H-M   'P 1'
#
loop_
_entity.id
_entity.type
_entity.pdbx_description
1 polymer ?
#
loop_
_entity_poly.entity_id
_entity_poly.type
_entity_poly.pdbx_seq_one_letter_code
_entity_poly.pdbx_strand_id
1 'polypeptide(L)'
;MIDVKEHTADKLMITERPWGHGFKSHPAHHVKGLKPPQFLAETGKKPEPFKKRPDRYGMSRAKYQHLLEDLEVKRWYDNVARGSKITADVYLRRLGAFCIAHNMSSRGLAELSEQDIANLLMDTISGMEEKGYAGSYIESTVKSIKSWLRHKGVKIPAYIKINGTDDTPTLTNEQSPTCEQLSRVFRACWLGARAAAGLIAFTGMRPQAIGNYWGTDGLRIGDFLEVEIDNENKKVEFKATSTMVRVRKQLSKAGHQYLTFLCEEGCRYLKEYWEYRMQHGEVLTPDSPAVKARKSYGKNQFIRTTNIGDKIREGIRAAGFKWRPYILRCYFDTQLLLAESKGLMLRDYRTFWMGHKGDIEHRYTTNKYRLPPPLLDDMRSAYRRSQAYLQTEAPSGMDNTRLEFRRQLLIVAGYSEDDVAKVELEKLSDNDIRNRIKERLLKENNNNGNDSRTLRQKVVPLDEVENHVEAGWEYVSQLPNGKAIIKGSGKADRGSATDQSCRETRRQLTHPSPSEAPRA
;
A
#
# COMPACT_ATOMS: atom_id res chain seq x y z
N MET A 1 43.54 30.72 27.15
CA MET A 1 42.78 31.98 27.27
C MET A 1 42.45 32.46 25.88
N ILE A 2 41.34 32.06 25.32
CA ILE A 2 40.70 32.73 24.21
C ILE A 2 39.20 32.45 24.38
N ASP A 3 38.45 33.51 24.43
CA ASP A 3 37.04 33.64 24.71
C ASP A 3 36.17 32.97 23.64
N VAL A 4 35.19 32.20 24.06
CA VAL A 4 34.10 31.68 23.21
C VAL A 4 32.88 32.56 23.48
N LYS A 5 32.54 33.42 22.53
CA LYS A 5 31.30 34.20 22.54
C LYS A 5 30.16 33.35 21.99
N GLU A 6 29.15 33.14 22.82
CA GLU A 6 27.83 32.65 22.50
C GLU A 6 27.16 33.55 21.43
N HIS A 7 26.65 32.93 20.37
CA HIS A 7 25.69 33.54 19.47
C HIS A 7 24.32 32.95 19.72
N THR A 8 23.46 33.76 20.27
CA THR A 8 22.03 33.58 20.49
C THR A 8 21.32 33.24 19.20
N ALA A 9 20.54 32.16 19.26
CA ALA A 9 19.65 31.72 18.20
C ALA A 9 18.42 32.67 18.09
N ASP A 10 18.31 33.33 16.97
CA ASP A 10 17.08 34.07 16.58
C ASP A 10 15.94 33.11 16.33
N LYS A 11 14.85 33.28 17.08
CA LYS A 11 13.59 32.61 16.93
C LYS A 11 12.91 33.07 15.63
N LEU A 12 12.99 32.25 14.58
CA LEU A 12 12.04 32.35 13.46
C LEU A 12 10.69 31.81 13.94
N MET A 13 9.78 32.71 14.23
CA MET A 13 8.36 32.41 14.39
C MET A 13 7.80 31.94 13.05
N ILE A 14 7.67 30.63 12.89
CA ILE A 14 6.85 30.05 11.82
C ILE A 14 5.40 30.16 12.28
N THR A 15 4.67 31.16 11.75
CA THR A 15 3.23 31.27 11.93
C THR A 15 2.58 30.03 11.30
N GLU A 16 2.09 29.13 12.12
CA GLU A 16 1.22 28.03 11.73
C GLU A 16 -0.05 28.55 11.08
N ARG A 17 -0.18 28.41 9.76
CA ARG A 17 -1.48 28.54 9.10
C ARG A 17 -2.19 27.19 9.23
N PRO A 18 -3.42 27.17 9.77
CA PRO A 18 -4.18 25.93 9.91
C PRO A 18 -4.63 25.45 8.53
N TRP A 19 -4.14 24.30 8.13
CA TRP A 19 -4.64 23.55 6.98
C TRP A 19 -5.93 22.81 7.39
N GLY A 20 -6.98 23.57 7.51
CA GLY A 20 -8.32 23.03 7.69
C GLY A 20 -9.10 23.15 6.39
N HIS A 21 -9.70 22.04 6.00
CA HIS A 21 -10.75 21.87 4.99
C HIS A 21 -10.30 21.72 3.54
N GLY A 22 -10.90 20.68 2.95
CA GLY A 22 -10.84 20.25 1.58
C GLY A 22 -10.90 21.39 0.57
N PHE A 23 -10.39 21.12 -0.63
CA PHE A 23 -10.28 22.04 -1.76
C PHE A 23 -11.35 23.13 -1.75
N LYS A 24 -11.14 24.21 -1.02
CA LYS A 24 -11.84 25.45 -1.21
C LYS A 24 -11.15 26.13 -2.39
N SER A 25 -11.91 26.30 -3.47
CA SER A 25 -11.53 27.24 -4.53
C SER A 25 -11.23 28.58 -3.87
N HIS A 26 -9.96 29.00 -3.90
CA HIS A 26 -9.61 30.35 -3.51
C HIS A 26 -10.31 31.34 -4.46
N PRO A 27 -10.85 32.44 -3.94
CA PRO A 27 -11.36 33.50 -4.78
C PRO A 27 -10.24 34.05 -5.65
N ALA A 28 -10.57 34.35 -6.90
CA ALA A 28 -9.67 34.99 -7.84
C ALA A 28 -9.13 36.29 -7.22
N HIS A 29 -7.84 36.36 -6.93
CA HIS A 29 -7.18 37.59 -6.60
C HIS A 29 -7.11 38.45 -7.85
N HIS A 30 -7.72 39.61 -7.80
CA HIS A 30 -7.63 40.65 -8.83
C HIS A 30 -6.18 41.05 -9.04
N VAL A 31 -5.64 40.77 -10.21
CA VAL A 31 -4.41 41.39 -10.69
C VAL A 31 -4.81 42.83 -11.07
N LYS A 32 -4.43 43.82 -10.24
CA LYS A 32 -4.52 45.25 -10.59
C LYS A 32 -3.47 45.51 -11.68
N GLY A 33 -3.90 45.83 -12.89
CA GLY A 33 -3.00 46.40 -13.87
C GLY A 33 -3.27 46.13 -15.36
N LEU A 34 -4.12 45.20 -15.73
CA LEU A 34 -4.49 45.02 -17.13
C LEU A 34 -5.87 45.62 -17.41
N LYS A 35 -5.91 46.65 -18.26
CA LYS A 35 -7.17 47.17 -18.80
C LYS A 35 -7.86 46.05 -19.59
N PRO A 36 -9.16 45.80 -19.38
CA PRO A 36 -9.88 44.77 -20.15
C PRO A 36 -9.94 45.17 -21.62
N PRO A 37 -9.74 44.23 -22.56
CA PRO A 37 -9.98 44.48 -23.98
C PRO A 37 -11.48 44.82 -24.14
N GLN A 38 -11.76 45.86 -24.96
CA GLN A 38 -13.10 46.34 -25.28
C GLN A 38 -13.87 45.39 -26.21
N PHE A 39 -14.15 44.18 -25.78
CA PHE A 39 -14.86 43.18 -26.60
C PHE A 39 -15.99 42.46 -25.83
N LEU A 40 -16.85 43.18 -25.13
CA LEU A 40 -18.13 42.66 -24.63
C LEU A 40 -19.14 43.81 -24.46
N ALA A 41 -19.47 44.44 -25.57
CA ALA A 41 -20.52 45.46 -25.58
C ALA A 41 -21.63 45.11 -26.58
N GLU A 42 -22.06 43.86 -26.65
CA GLU A 42 -23.28 43.51 -27.39
C GLU A 42 -23.88 42.19 -26.87
N THR A 43 -24.34 42.15 -25.66
CA THR A 43 -25.53 41.40 -25.21
C THR A 43 -25.86 41.86 -23.77
N GLY A 44 -26.70 42.85 -23.67
CA GLY A 44 -27.09 43.46 -22.38
C GLY A 44 -28.02 42.60 -21.52
N LYS A 45 -27.68 41.35 -21.30
CA LYS A 45 -28.31 40.51 -20.26
C LYS A 45 -27.27 40.14 -19.22
N LYS A 46 -27.37 40.77 -18.04
CA LYS A 46 -26.69 40.30 -16.84
C LYS A 46 -27.05 38.84 -16.64
N PRO A 47 -26.05 37.92 -16.44
CA PRO A 47 -26.38 36.55 -16.12
C PRO A 47 -27.17 36.51 -14.80
N GLU A 48 -28.35 35.91 -14.84
CA GLU A 48 -29.17 35.71 -13.64
C GLU A 48 -28.36 34.92 -12.59
N PRO A 49 -28.48 35.28 -11.31
CA PRO A 49 -27.79 34.55 -10.25
C PRO A 49 -28.33 33.13 -10.19
N PHE A 50 -27.45 32.16 -10.44
CA PHE A 50 -27.74 30.73 -10.37
C PHE A 50 -28.50 30.39 -9.09
N LYS A 51 -29.75 29.93 -9.19
CA LYS A 51 -30.53 29.39 -8.08
C LYS A 51 -29.77 28.15 -7.52
N LYS A 52 -29.26 28.31 -6.30
CA LYS A 52 -28.58 27.24 -5.55
C LYS A 52 -29.53 26.06 -5.38
N ARG A 53 -29.30 24.94 -6.08
CA ARG A 53 -29.89 23.63 -5.73
C ARG A 53 -29.20 23.10 -4.48
N PRO A 54 -29.91 22.49 -3.52
CA PRO A 54 -29.37 22.02 -2.25
C PRO A 54 -28.73 20.64 -2.37
N ASP A 55 -27.72 20.49 -3.23
CA ASP A 55 -26.92 19.26 -3.31
C ASP A 55 -25.56 19.51 -2.66
N ARG A 56 -25.46 19.21 -1.38
CA ARG A 56 -24.23 19.36 -0.59
C ARG A 56 -23.03 18.52 -1.07
N TYR A 57 -23.18 17.67 -2.08
CA TYR A 57 -22.15 16.72 -2.51
C TYR A 57 -21.64 16.88 -3.96
N GLY A 58 -22.10 17.89 -4.69
CA GLY A 58 -21.76 18.09 -6.12
C GLY A 58 -21.09 19.42 -6.48
N MET A 59 -20.94 20.35 -5.55
CA MET A 59 -20.73 21.78 -5.87
C MET A 59 -19.45 22.14 -6.62
N SER A 60 -18.33 21.42 -6.44
CA SER A 60 -17.08 21.74 -7.16
C SER A 60 -17.08 21.28 -8.62
N ARG A 61 -17.96 20.33 -8.98
CA ARG A 61 -18.06 19.74 -10.33
C ARG A 61 -19.07 20.46 -11.20
N ALA A 62 -20.13 20.96 -10.59
CA ALA A 62 -21.16 21.74 -11.28
C ALA A 62 -20.68 23.13 -11.74
N LYS A 63 -19.57 23.66 -11.15
CA LYS A 63 -19.12 25.03 -11.37
C LYS A 63 -18.86 25.37 -12.86
N TYR A 64 -18.43 24.40 -13.64
CA TYR A 64 -18.05 24.60 -15.05
C TYR A 64 -18.88 23.76 -16.02
N GLN A 65 -19.98 23.12 -15.57
CA GLN A 65 -20.83 22.30 -16.45
C GLN A 65 -21.53 23.11 -17.54
N HIS A 66 -21.76 24.40 -17.32
CA HIS A 66 -22.29 25.31 -18.34
C HIS A 66 -21.40 25.37 -19.61
N LEU A 67 -20.09 25.08 -19.50
CA LEU A 67 -19.23 25.01 -20.67
C LEU A 67 -19.61 23.86 -21.62
N LEU A 68 -20.33 22.85 -21.14
CA LEU A 68 -20.82 21.73 -21.96
C LEU A 68 -22.03 22.11 -22.82
N GLU A 69 -22.57 23.33 -22.66
CA GLU A 69 -23.59 23.89 -23.55
C GLU A 69 -22.96 24.24 -24.92
N ASP A 70 -21.66 24.57 -24.95
CA ASP A 70 -20.90 24.65 -26.19
C ASP A 70 -20.67 23.23 -26.75
N LEU A 71 -21.16 22.98 -27.96
CA LEU A 71 -21.12 21.68 -28.60
C LEU A 71 -19.68 21.17 -28.83
N GLU A 72 -18.73 22.07 -29.10
CA GLU A 72 -17.32 21.70 -29.30
C GLU A 72 -16.66 21.30 -27.99
N VAL A 73 -16.92 22.02 -26.91
CA VAL A 73 -16.44 21.66 -25.56
C VAL A 73 -17.04 20.33 -25.13
N LYS A 74 -18.32 20.10 -25.45
CA LYS A 74 -19.00 18.83 -25.14
C LYS A 74 -18.38 17.67 -25.92
N ARG A 75 -18.13 17.83 -27.22
CA ARG A 75 -17.45 16.81 -28.05
C ARG A 75 -16.07 16.45 -27.52
N TRP A 76 -15.28 17.46 -27.18
CA TRP A 76 -13.98 17.26 -26.54
C TRP A 76 -14.09 16.53 -25.20
N TYR A 77 -14.99 16.98 -24.32
CA TYR A 77 -15.24 16.34 -23.03
C TYR A 77 -15.64 14.87 -23.19
N ASP A 78 -16.58 14.57 -24.07
CA ASP A 78 -17.04 13.22 -24.31
C ASP A 78 -15.93 12.32 -24.87
N ASN A 79 -15.07 12.86 -25.71
CA ASN A 79 -13.91 12.15 -26.24
C ASN A 79 -12.89 11.82 -25.13
N VAL A 80 -12.55 12.76 -24.26
CA VAL A 80 -11.67 12.53 -23.10
C VAL A 80 -12.34 11.54 -22.13
N ALA A 81 -13.65 11.64 -21.95
CA ALA A 81 -14.42 10.79 -21.05
C ALA A 81 -14.46 9.31 -21.47
N ARG A 82 -14.30 8.99 -22.76
CA ARG A 82 -14.12 7.61 -23.25
C ARG A 82 -12.89 6.93 -22.65
N GLY A 83 -11.83 7.70 -22.42
CA GLY A 83 -10.65 7.21 -21.69
C GLY A 83 -10.86 7.22 -20.17
N SER A 84 -11.37 8.33 -19.64
CA SER A 84 -11.63 8.50 -18.20
C SER A 84 -12.55 9.70 -17.93
N LYS A 85 -13.73 9.43 -17.38
CA LYS A 85 -14.66 10.49 -16.96
C LYS A 85 -14.05 11.41 -15.89
N ILE A 86 -13.27 10.86 -14.96
CA ILE A 86 -12.58 11.64 -13.93
C ILE A 86 -11.59 12.62 -14.56
N THR A 87 -10.85 12.18 -15.57
CA THR A 87 -9.92 13.03 -16.32
C THR A 87 -10.66 14.13 -17.06
N ALA A 88 -11.79 13.80 -17.72
CA ALA A 88 -12.63 14.77 -18.40
C ALA A 88 -13.17 15.84 -17.43
N ASP A 89 -13.65 15.43 -16.25
CA ASP A 89 -14.11 16.38 -15.21
C ASP A 89 -12.98 17.27 -14.69
N VAL A 90 -11.76 16.74 -14.54
CA VAL A 90 -10.59 17.53 -14.15
C VAL A 90 -10.23 18.52 -15.25
N TYR A 91 -10.19 18.06 -16.49
CA TYR A 91 -9.83 18.90 -17.64
C TYR A 91 -10.86 20.03 -17.84
N LEU A 92 -12.15 19.73 -17.76
CA LEU A 92 -13.20 20.75 -17.87
C LEU A 92 -13.05 21.84 -16.78
N ARG A 93 -12.76 21.43 -15.55
CA ARG A 93 -12.55 22.39 -14.45
C ARG A 93 -11.30 23.24 -14.64
N ARG A 94 -10.22 22.64 -15.17
CA ARG A 94 -8.97 23.37 -15.45
C ARG A 94 -9.18 24.37 -16.60
N LEU A 95 -9.82 23.94 -17.67
CA LEU A 95 -10.16 24.80 -18.79
C LEU A 95 -11.03 25.98 -18.34
N GLY A 96 -12.10 25.69 -17.60
CA GLY A 96 -12.98 26.75 -17.10
C GLY A 96 -12.30 27.71 -16.14
N ALA A 97 -11.42 27.20 -15.25
CA ALA A 97 -10.65 28.06 -14.35
C ALA A 97 -9.66 28.94 -15.11
N PHE A 98 -9.00 28.38 -16.15
CA PHE A 98 -8.08 29.08 -17.02
C PHE A 98 -8.79 30.20 -17.79
N CYS A 99 -9.91 29.90 -18.45
CA CYS A 99 -10.70 30.87 -19.20
C CYS A 99 -11.17 32.06 -18.31
N ILE A 100 -11.58 31.75 -17.08
CA ILE A 100 -11.96 32.81 -16.12
C ILE A 100 -10.76 33.66 -15.70
N ALA A 101 -9.60 33.01 -15.41
CA ALA A 101 -8.40 33.71 -14.97
C ALA A 101 -7.87 34.69 -16.03
N HIS A 102 -8.06 34.36 -17.31
CA HIS A 102 -7.61 35.17 -18.45
C HIS A 102 -8.73 35.95 -19.12
N ASN A 103 -9.94 35.98 -18.51
CA ASN A 103 -11.12 36.70 -19.03
C ASN A 103 -11.41 36.38 -20.51
N MET A 104 -11.37 35.12 -20.90
CA MET A 104 -11.59 34.67 -22.26
C MET A 104 -12.53 33.46 -22.33
N SER A 105 -13.13 33.25 -23.50
CA SER A 105 -13.92 32.03 -23.77
C SER A 105 -13.01 30.87 -24.20
N SER A 106 -13.52 29.63 -24.10
CA SER A 106 -12.84 28.45 -24.65
C SER A 106 -12.61 28.55 -26.17
N ARG A 107 -13.53 29.21 -26.90
CA ARG A 107 -13.41 29.47 -28.34
C ARG A 107 -12.33 30.52 -28.60
N GLY A 108 -12.39 31.69 -27.91
CA GLY A 108 -11.40 32.76 -28.06
C GLY A 108 -9.96 32.26 -27.77
N LEU A 109 -9.80 31.34 -26.81
CA LEU A 109 -8.51 30.71 -26.55
C LEU A 109 -7.99 29.93 -27.77
N ALA A 110 -8.86 29.29 -28.54
CA ALA A 110 -8.48 28.51 -29.72
C ALA A 110 -8.30 29.35 -30.99
N GLU A 111 -8.73 30.60 -30.95
CA GLU A 111 -8.61 31.58 -32.03
C GLU A 111 -7.31 32.42 -31.94
N LEU A 112 -6.57 32.33 -30.84
CA LEU A 112 -5.28 32.99 -30.67
C LEU A 112 -4.22 32.40 -31.61
N SER A 113 -3.24 33.21 -31.97
CA SER A 113 -2.08 32.74 -32.74
C SER A 113 -1.27 31.71 -31.90
N GLU A 114 -0.52 30.84 -32.59
CA GLU A 114 0.36 29.86 -31.93
C GLU A 114 1.36 30.55 -30.98
N GLN A 115 1.87 31.71 -31.38
CA GLN A 115 2.80 32.48 -30.56
C GLN A 115 2.11 33.09 -29.31
N ASP A 116 0.90 33.64 -29.47
CA ASP A 116 0.15 34.21 -28.34
C ASP A 116 -0.25 33.11 -27.34
N ILE A 117 -0.62 31.92 -27.81
CA ILE A 117 -0.88 30.76 -26.97
C ILE A 117 0.39 30.35 -26.20
N ALA A 118 1.55 30.32 -26.88
CA ALA A 118 2.80 29.98 -26.21
C ALA A 118 3.15 30.98 -25.11
N ASN A 119 3.05 32.27 -25.41
CA ASN A 119 3.31 33.35 -24.45
C ASN A 119 2.33 33.25 -23.26
N LEU A 120 1.03 33.11 -23.55
CA LEU A 120 -0.01 33.00 -22.51
C LEU A 120 0.23 31.80 -21.60
N LEU A 121 0.66 30.66 -22.14
CA LEU A 121 0.98 29.47 -21.34
C LEU A 121 2.23 29.69 -20.49
N MET A 122 3.29 30.31 -21.03
CA MET A 122 4.51 30.62 -20.28
C MET A 122 4.25 31.60 -19.15
N ASP A 123 3.50 32.68 -19.40
CA ASP A 123 3.10 33.67 -18.38
C ASP A 123 2.23 33.03 -17.29
N THR A 124 1.33 32.12 -17.69
CA THR A 124 0.50 31.37 -16.73
C THR A 124 1.36 30.47 -15.84
N ILE A 125 2.34 29.76 -16.43
CA ILE A 125 3.25 28.90 -15.68
C ILE A 125 4.05 29.73 -14.68
N SER A 126 4.69 30.81 -15.14
CA SER A 126 5.47 31.72 -14.28
C SER A 126 4.63 32.29 -13.14
N GLY A 127 3.44 32.79 -13.45
CA GLY A 127 2.55 33.33 -12.42
C GLY A 127 1.97 32.28 -11.46
N MET A 128 1.93 31.01 -11.84
CA MET A 128 1.58 29.91 -10.95
C MET A 128 2.78 29.47 -10.09
N GLU A 129 3.97 29.44 -10.65
CA GLU A 129 5.21 29.16 -9.93
C GLU A 129 5.49 30.22 -8.85
N GLU A 130 5.35 31.52 -9.19
CA GLU A 130 5.47 32.64 -8.25
C GLU A 130 4.46 32.53 -7.08
N LYS A 131 3.27 32.00 -7.34
CA LYS A 131 2.25 31.74 -6.30
C LYS A 131 2.50 30.46 -5.51
N GLY A 132 3.59 29.74 -5.78
CA GLY A 132 3.97 28.53 -5.09
C GLY A 132 3.09 27.30 -5.38
N TYR A 133 2.48 27.23 -6.56
CA TYR A 133 1.77 26.02 -6.96
C TYR A 133 2.75 24.89 -7.26
N ALA A 134 2.40 23.66 -6.87
CA ALA A 134 3.21 22.48 -7.19
C ALA A 134 3.32 22.26 -8.70
N GLY A 135 4.52 21.90 -9.19
CA GLY A 135 4.77 21.68 -10.62
C GLY A 135 3.82 20.64 -11.24
N SER A 136 3.48 19.58 -10.52
CA SER A 136 2.47 18.59 -10.96
C SER A 136 1.06 19.18 -11.12
N TYR A 137 0.69 20.20 -10.32
CA TYR A 137 -0.58 20.89 -10.48
C TYR A 137 -0.57 21.79 -11.72
N ILE A 138 0.52 22.53 -11.93
CA ILE A 138 0.74 23.38 -13.11
C ILE A 138 0.71 22.51 -14.38
N GLU A 139 1.43 21.40 -14.36
CA GLU A 139 1.46 20.43 -15.47
C GLU A 139 0.06 19.90 -15.80
N SER A 140 -0.72 19.53 -14.78
CA SER A 140 -2.10 19.08 -14.97
C SER A 140 -2.99 20.15 -15.61
N THR A 141 -2.75 21.43 -15.28
CA THR A 141 -3.47 22.57 -15.89
C THR A 141 -3.07 22.71 -17.36
N VAL A 142 -1.77 22.77 -17.63
CA VAL A 142 -1.24 22.88 -19.01
C VAL A 142 -1.67 21.70 -19.88
N LYS A 143 -1.64 20.46 -19.34
CA LYS A 143 -2.12 19.25 -20.05
C LYS A 143 -3.59 19.38 -20.47
N SER A 144 -4.44 19.96 -19.64
CA SER A 144 -5.86 20.16 -19.98
C SER A 144 -6.05 21.18 -21.10
N ILE A 145 -5.32 22.29 -21.05
CA ILE A 145 -5.37 23.33 -22.08
C ILE A 145 -4.80 22.79 -23.40
N LYS A 146 -3.65 22.13 -23.36
CA LYS A 146 -3.08 21.45 -24.53
C LYS A 146 -4.03 20.42 -25.13
N SER A 147 -4.81 19.70 -24.31
CA SER A 147 -5.81 18.75 -24.80
C SER A 147 -6.96 19.42 -25.54
N TRP A 148 -7.46 20.56 -25.03
CA TRP A 148 -8.48 21.37 -25.69
C TRP A 148 -7.99 21.95 -27.01
N LEU A 149 -6.83 22.60 -27.00
CA LEU A 149 -6.24 23.21 -28.19
C LEU A 149 -5.94 22.17 -29.30
N ARG A 150 -5.44 20.99 -28.91
CA ARG A 150 -5.27 19.87 -29.84
C ARG A 150 -6.59 19.41 -30.46
N HIS A 151 -7.67 19.39 -29.69
CA HIS A 151 -9.01 19.07 -30.21
C HIS A 151 -9.45 20.11 -31.25
N LYS A 152 -9.06 21.36 -31.08
CA LYS A 152 -9.33 22.44 -32.04
C LYS A 152 -8.34 22.51 -33.20
N GLY A 153 -7.39 21.58 -33.31
CA GLY A 153 -6.38 21.52 -34.39
C GLY A 153 -5.23 22.52 -34.22
N VAL A 154 -5.15 23.20 -33.06
CA VAL A 154 -4.10 24.19 -32.79
C VAL A 154 -2.79 23.49 -32.43
N LYS A 155 -1.70 23.84 -33.06
CA LYS A 155 -0.36 23.35 -32.72
C LYS A 155 0.18 24.13 -31.51
N ILE A 156 0.87 23.42 -30.64
CA ILE A 156 1.45 24.00 -29.42
C ILE A 156 2.95 23.67 -29.43
N PRO A 157 3.82 24.67 -29.21
CA PRO A 157 5.26 24.43 -29.14
C PRO A 157 5.62 23.39 -28.07
N ALA A 158 6.55 22.50 -28.42
CA ALA A 158 6.98 21.43 -27.49
C ALA A 158 7.92 21.93 -26.38
N TYR A 159 8.54 23.10 -26.55
CA TYR A 159 9.60 23.61 -25.66
C TYR A 159 9.13 24.19 -24.33
N ILE A 160 7.82 24.29 -24.09
CA ILE A 160 7.30 24.83 -22.83
C ILE A 160 7.63 23.87 -21.69
N LYS A 161 8.52 24.31 -20.79
CA LYS A 161 8.97 23.57 -19.61
C LYS A 161 8.20 24.04 -18.36
N ILE A 162 8.15 23.21 -17.35
CA ILE A 162 7.52 23.48 -16.05
C ILE A 162 8.51 22.95 -15.00
N ASN A 163 8.80 23.75 -13.98
CA ASN A 163 9.68 23.36 -12.90
C ASN A 163 9.00 22.36 -11.95
N GLY A 164 9.75 21.38 -11.46
CA GLY A 164 9.29 20.45 -10.43
C GLY A 164 8.06 19.63 -10.82
N THR A 165 7.92 19.21 -12.07
CA THR A 165 6.78 18.37 -12.50
C THR A 165 6.71 17.04 -11.77
N ASP A 166 7.87 16.49 -11.39
CA ASP A 166 7.98 15.25 -10.62
C ASP A 166 7.90 15.49 -9.11
N ASP A 167 8.03 16.75 -8.68
CA ASP A 167 7.88 17.13 -7.29
C ASP A 167 6.43 16.99 -6.84
N THR A 168 6.26 16.13 -5.84
CA THR A 168 5.00 16.05 -5.10
C THR A 168 5.26 16.51 -3.67
N PRO A 169 5.15 17.82 -3.36
CA PRO A 169 5.49 18.37 -2.05
C PRO A 169 4.78 17.68 -0.88
N THR A 170 3.61 17.10 -1.14
CA THR A 170 2.87 16.31 -0.16
C THR A 170 3.51 14.95 0.14
N LEU A 171 4.51 14.51 -0.62
CA LEU A 171 5.20 13.22 -0.45
C LEU A 171 6.58 13.35 0.19
N THR A 172 7.16 14.55 0.22
CA THR A 172 8.54 14.78 0.66
C THR A 172 8.85 14.21 2.05
N ASN A 173 7.85 14.17 2.94
CA ASN A 173 7.99 13.66 4.31
C ASN A 173 7.01 12.51 4.61
N GLU A 174 6.43 11.86 3.60
CA GLU A 174 5.49 10.77 3.80
C GLU A 174 6.26 9.44 3.83
N GLN A 175 6.43 8.87 5.03
CA GLN A 175 7.02 7.56 5.23
C GLN A 175 5.94 6.48 5.32
N SER A 176 6.23 5.27 4.85
CA SER A 176 5.35 4.12 5.05
C SER A 176 5.18 3.88 6.56
N PRO A 177 3.94 3.71 7.06
CA PRO A 177 3.71 3.45 8.47
C PRO A 177 4.33 2.13 8.91
N THR A 178 4.68 2.06 10.20
CA THR A 178 4.98 0.77 10.84
C THR A 178 3.69 -0.01 11.10
N CYS A 179 3.80 -1.33 11.36
CA CYS A 179 2.66 -2.16 11.74
C CYS A 179 1.93 -1.59 12.97
N GLU A 180 2.67 -1.14 13.98
CA GLU A 180 2.10 -0.53 15.19
C GLU A 180 1.34 0.76 14.91
N GLN A 181 1.91 1.65 14.09
CA GLN A 181 1.25 2.88 13.68
C GLN A 181 -0.03 2.61 12.90
N LEU A 182 0.00 1.63 12.00
CA LEU A 182 -1.16 1.22 11.22
C LEU A 182 -2.25 0.58 12.11
N SER A 183 -1.87 -0.25 13.09
CA SER A 183 -2.79 -0.80 14.10
C SER A 183 -3.54 0.31 14.85
N ARG A 184 -2.84 1.39 15.23
CA ARG A 184 -3.49 2.57 15.86
C ARG A 184 -4.52 3.21 14.95
N VAL A 185 -4.24 3.32 13.64
CA VAL A 185 -5.21 3.83 12.65
C VAL A 185 -6.44 2.93 12.56
N PHE A 186 -6.25 1.60 12.49
CA PHE A 186 -7.37 0.66 12.42
C PHE A 186 -8.27 0.72 13.65
N ARG A 187 -7.69 0.81 14.85
CA ARG A 187 -8.45 0.99 16.10
C ARG A 187 -9.23 2.29 16.16
N ALA A 188 -8.70 3.37 15.57
CA ALA A 188 -9.36 4.66 15.51
C ALA A 188 -10.47 4.73 14.44
N CYS A 189 -10.53 3.78 13.52
CA CYS A 189 -11.56 3.70 12.49
C CYS A 189 -12.84 3.04 13.01
N TRP A 190 -14.00 3.56 12.65
CA TRP A 190 -15.25 2.80 12.79
C TRP A 190 -15.25 1.59 11.84
N LEU A 191 -16.10 0.56 12.13
CA LEU A 191 -16.04 -0.74 11.45
C LEU A 191 -15.95 -0.70 9.93
N GLY A 192 -16.83 0.04 9.24
CA GLY A 192 -16.82 0.11 7.77
C GLY A 192 -15.60 0.85 7.20
N ALA A 193 -15.04 1.83 7.93
CA ALA A 193 -13.80 2.49 7.54
C ALA A 193 -12.59 1.58 7.78
N ARG A 194 -12.61 0.80 8.88
CA ARG A 194 -11.59 -0.22 9.19
C ARG A 194 -11.57 -1.29 8.12
N ALA A 195 -12.73 -1.82 7.73
CA ALA A 195 -12.86 -2.79 6.64
C ALA A 195 -12.30 -2.25 5.32
N ALA A 196 -12.65 -1.00 4.95
CA ALA A 196 -12.12 -0.37 3.74
C ALA A 196 -10.61 -0.11 3.81
N ALA A 197 -10.10 0.32 4.96
CA ALA A 197 -8.68 0.57 5.19
C ALA A 197 -7.88 -0.75 5.14
N GLY A 198 -8.38 -1.81 5.79
CA GLY A 198 -7.81 -3.16 5.75
C GLY A 198 -7.75 -3.73 4.32
N LEU A 199 -8.83 -3.57 3.55
CA LEU A 199 -8.84 -3.95 2.14
C LEU A 199 -7.71 -3.28 1.35
N ILE A 200 -7.47 -1.99 1.56
CA ILE A 200 -6.40 -1.28 0.85
C ILE A 200 -5.02 -1.72 1.35
N ALA A 201 -4.84 -1.80 2.67
CA ALA A 201 -3.55 -2.09 3.29
C ALA A 201 -3.09 -3.55 3.11
N PHE A 202 -4.02 -4.49 2.98
CA PHE A 202 -3.70 -5.92 2.93
C PHE A 202 -3.85 -6.56 1.54
N THR A 203 -4.55 -5.90 0.61
CA THR A 203 -4.69 -6.41 -0.76
C THR A 203 -4.00 -5.54 -1.79
N GLY A 204 -3.56 -4.34 -1.42
CA GLY A 204 -2.98 -3.37 -2.33
C GLY A 204 -3.95 -2.80 -3.37
N MET A 205 -5.25 -3.09 -3.28
CA MET A 205 -6.22 -2.57 -4.24
C MET A 205 -6.40 -1.05 -4.15
N ARG A 206 -6.82 -0.43 -5.23
CA ARG A 206 -7.15 1.00 -5.23
C ARG A 206 -8.49 1.25 -4.56
N PRO A 207 -8.70 2.39 -3.87
CA PRO A 207 -10.00 2.75 -3.28
C PRO A 207 -11.17 2.69 -4.28
N GLN A 208 -10.91 2.97 -5.54
CA GLN A 208 -11.88 2.85 -6.63
C GLN A 208 -12.42 1.43 -6.83
N ALA A 209 -11.66 0.39 -6.45
CA ALA A 209 -12.12 -0.98 -6.52
C ALA A 209 -13.20 -1.27 -5.46
N ILE A 210 -13.06 -0.70 -4.26
CA ILE A 210 -14.02 -0.87 -3.16
C ILE A 210 -15.34 -0.16 -3.48
N GLY A 211 -15.26 1.01 -4.11
CA GLY A 211 -16.42 1.74 -4.57
C GLY A 211 -16.03 2.79 -5.60
N ASN A 212 -16.71 2.78 -6.74
CA ASN A 212 -16.39 3.65 -7.85
C ASN A 212 -16.71 5.11 -7.52
N TYR A 213 -16.30 5.99 -8.42
CA TYR A 213 -16.47 7.42 -8.25
C TYR A 213 -17.93 7.87 -8.09
N TRP A 214 -18.87 7.15 -8.71
CA TRP A 214 -20.30 7.47 -8.72
C TRP A 214 -21.06 6.78 -7.59
N GLY A 215 -20.52 5.74 -6.98
CA GLY A 215 -21.22 4.88 -6.02
C GLY A 215 -22.22 3.92 -6.66
N THR A 216 -22.07 3.67 -7.96
CA THR A 216 -22.96 2.78 -8.74
C THR A 216 -22.45 1.35 -8.82
N ASP A 217 -21.15 1.13 -8.58
CA ASP A 217 -20.50 -0.18 -8.54
C ASP A 217 -19.29 -0.15 -7.60
N GLY A 218 -18.90 -1.33 -7.12
CA GLY A 218 -17.78 -1.51 -6.20
C GLY A 218 -17.61 -2.99 -5.90
N LEU A 219 -16.69 -3.30 -5.01
CA LEU A 219 -16.44 -4.65 -4.53
C LEU A 219 -17.70 -5.21 -3.86
N ARG A 220 -18.12 -6.41 -4.26
CA ARG A 220 -19.27 -7.13 -3.73
C ARG A 220 -18.82 -8.24 -2.80
N ILE A 221 -19.71 -8.73 -1.95
CA ILE A 221 -19.45 -9.89 -1.11
C ILE A 221 -19.06 -11.10 -1.96
N GLY A 222 -19.76 -11.36 -3.08
CA GLY A 222 -19.43 -12.44 -4.01
C GLY A 222 -18.12 -12.29 -4.80
N ASP A 223 -17.39 -11.19 -4.63
CA ASP A 223 -16.03 -11.04 -5.14
C ASP A 223 -14.98 -11.67 -4.20
N PHE A 224 -15.38 -12.07 -2.97
CA PHE A 224 -14.58 -12.89 -2.05
C PHE A 224 -14.96 -14.35 -2.29
N LEU A 225 -14.06 -15.11 -2.91
CA LEU A 225 -14.41 -16.43 -3.50
C LEU A 225 -14.60 -17.53 -2.45
N GLU A 226 -14.21 -17.28 -1.20
CA GLU A 226 -14.16 -18.29 -0.15
C GLU A 226 -14.86 -17.78 1.12
N VAL A 227 -15.99 -17.10 0.97
CA VAL A 227 -16.82 -16.60 2.08
C VAL A 227 -18.21 -17.22 2.04
N GLU A 228 -18.70 -17.57 3.22
CA GLU A 228 -20.09 -17.99 3.46
C GLU A 228 -20.79 -16.98 4.35
N ILE A 229 -22.03 -16.65 4.01
CA ILE A 229 -22.90 -15.74 4.76
C ILE A 229 -24.11 -16.53 5.26
N ASP A 230 -24.24 -16.62 6.56
CA ASP A 230 -25.43 -17.16 7.22
C ASP A 230 -26.25 -15.99 7.78
N ASN A 231 -27.29 -15.62 7.04
CA ASN A 231 -28.18 -14.53 7.44
C ASN A 231 -29.08 -14.89 8.63
N GLU A 232 -29.41 -16.18 8.81
CA GLU A 232 -30.26 -16.64 9.90
C GLU A 232 -29.55 -16.51 11.24
N ASN A 233 -28.32 -17.05 11.32
CA ASN A 233 -27.51 -16.98 12.52
C ASN A 233 -26.65 -15.70 12.59
N LYS A 234 -26.72 -14.82 11.56
CA LYS A 234 -25.96 -13.57 11.44
C LYS A 234 -24.45 -13.79 11.56
N LYS A 235 -23.95 -14.85 10.93
CA LYS A 235 -22.53 -15.25 10.95
C LYS A 235 -21.90 -15.15 9.58
N VAL A 236 -20.60 -14.84 9.57
CA VAL A 236 -19.76 -14.83 8.39
C VAL A 236 -18.59 -15.77 8.63
N GLU A 237 -18.32 -16.62 7.65
CA GLU A 237 -17.21 -17.56 7.71
C GLU A 237 -16.34 -17.44 6.46
N PHE A 238 -15.04 -17.30 6.66
CA PHE A 238 -14.04 -17.37 5.60
C PHE A 238 -13.42 -18.77 5.60
N LYS A 239 -13.67 -19.56 4.56
CA LYS A 239 -13.18 -20.96 4.42
C LYS A 239 -11.67 -21.06 4.29
N ALA A 240 -11.00 -19.99 3.89
CA ALA A 240 -9.56 -19.94 3.78
C ALA A 240 -9.01 -18.64 4.39
N THR A 241 -8.02 -18.77 5.25
CA THR A 241 -7.14 -17.67 5.64
C THR A 241 -6.23 -17.36 4.46
N SER A 242 -6.09 -16.13 4.06
CA SER A 242 -5.63 -15.67 2.74
C SER A 242 -6.71 -15.89 1.68
N THR A 243 -7.90 -15.38 1.97
CA THR A 243 -9.05 -15.43 1.06
C THR A 243 -8.74 -14.74 -0.26
N MET A 244 -9.14 -15.38 -1.36
CA MET A 244 -8.98 -14.83 -2.71
C MET A 244 -10.03 -13.76 -2.97
N VAL A 245 -9.58 -12.60 -3.44
CA VAL A 245 -10.43 -11.45 -3.78
C VAL A 245 -10.31 -11.14 -5.26
N ARG A 246 -11.43 -11.16 -5.96
CA ARG A 246 -11.54 -10.84 -7.39
C ARG A 246 -11.83 -9.35 -7.58
N VAL A 247 -10.94 -8.64 -8.24
CA VAL A 247 -11.19 -7.25 -8.67
C VAL A 247 -11.65 -7.26 -10.13
N ARG A 248 -12.92 -7.01 -10.34
CA ARG A 248 -13.55 -7.03 -11.68
C ARG A 248 -12.98 -5.97 -12.61
N LYS A 249 -13.00 -6.21 -13.94
CA LYS A 249 -12.43 -5.32 -14.97
C LYS A 249 -12.94 -3.87 -14.84
N GLN A 250 -14.21 -3.68 -14.54
CA GLN A 250 -14.86 -2.36 -14.43
C GLN A 250 -14.34 -1.55 -13.23
N LEU A 251 -13.82 -2.22 -12.21
CA LEU A 251 -13.27 -1.62 -11.00
C LEU A 251 -11.77 -1.37 -11.11
N SER A 252 -11.11 -1.98 -12.08
CA SER A 252 -9.68 -1.86 -12.30
C SER A 252 -9.34 -0.63 -13.12
N LYS A 253 -8.46 0.24 -12.60
CA LYS A 253 -7.95 1.39 -13.36
C LYS A 253 -7.18 0.97 -14.61
N ALA A 254 -6.57 -0.20 -14.61
CA ALA A 254 -5.80 -0.73 -15.73
C ALA A 254 -6.69 -1.38 -16.81
N GLY A 255 -8.01 -1.52 -16.56
CA GLY A 255 -8.97 -2.05 -17.51
C GLY A 255 -8.89 -3.56 -17.70
N HIS A 256 -8.30 -4.29 -16.77
CA HIS A 256 -8.32 -5.76 -16.71
C HIS A 256 -8.72 -6.23 -15.31
N GLN A 257 -9.31 -7.41 -15.21
CA GLN A 257 -9.60 -8.04 -13.92
C GLN A 257 -8.31 -8.62 -13.36
N TYR A 258 -8.18 -8.72 -12.06
CA TYR A 258 -7.08 -9.39 -11.40
C TYR A 258 -7.56 -10.01 -10.08
N LEU A 259 -6.72 -10.88 -9.53
CA LEU A 259 -6.93 -11.50 -8.23
C LEU A 259 -5.90 -10.93 -7.25
N THR A 260 -6.30 -10.85 -6.00
CA THR A 260 -5.42 -10.56 -4.87
C THR A 260 -5.87 -11.41 -3.69
N PHE A 261 -5.14 -11.36 -2.59
CA PHE A 261 -5.49 -12.11 -1.39
C PHE A 261 -5.71 -11.17 -0.21
N LEU A 262 -6.47 -11.61 0.77
CA LEU A 262 -6.74 -10.89 2.00
C LEU A 262 -6.30 -11.76 3.18
N CYS A 263 -5.45 -11.22 4.03
CA CYS A 263 -4.94 -11.90 5.22
C CYS A 263 -6.03 -12.09 6.29
N GLU A 264 -5.71 -12.88 7.30
CA GLU A 264 -6.62 -13.21 8.41
C GLU A 264 -7.17 -11.96 9.11
N GLU A 265 -6.32 -10.98 9.43
CA GLU A 265 -6.73 -9.71 10.06
C GLU A 265 -7.73 -8.95 9.19
N GLY A 266 -7.52 -8.92 7.87
CA GLY A 266 -8.45 -8.30 6.94
C GLY A 266 -9.77 -9.03 6.83
N CYS A 267 -9.76 -10.36 6.84
CA CYS A 267 -10.97 -11.19 6.89
C CYS A 267 -11.77 -10.94 8.18
N ARG A 268 -11.09 -10.82 9.33
CA ARG A 268 -11.72 -10.50 10.61
C ARG A 268 -12.39 -9.12 10.58
N TYR A 269 -11.76 -8.09 10.02
CA TYR A 269 -12.37 -6.76 9.88
C TYR A 269 -13.62 -6.77 9.00
N LEU A 270 -13.63 -7.55 7.92
CA LEU A 270 -14.82 -7.72 7.09
C LEU A 270 -15.91 -8.52 7.82
N LYS A 271 -15.55 -9.60 8.51
CA LYS A 271 -16.45 -10.41 9.33
C LYS A 271 -17.17 -9.54 10.34
N GLU A 272 -16.44 -8.81 11.17
CA GLU A 272 -16.99 -7.89 12.19
C GLU A 272 -17.95 -6.87 11.56
N TYR A 273 -17.58 -6.31 10.41
CA TYR A 273 -18.40 -5.31 9.75
C TYR A 273 -19.66 -5.91 9.10
N TRP A 274 -19.58 -7.08 8.48
CA TRP A 274 -20.74 -7.72 7.86
C TRP A 274 -21.70 -8.31 8.89
N GLU A 275 -21.20 -8.92 9.95
CA GLU A 275 -22.01 -9.38 11.09
C GLU A 275 -22.74 -8.21 11.76
N TYR A 276 -22.04 -7.07 11.96
CA TYR A 276 -22.66 -5.84 12.44
C TYR A 276 -23.83 -5.40 11.54
N ARG A 277 -23.67 -5.46 10.21
CA ARG A 277 -24.74 -5.10 9.25
C ARG A 277 -25.95 -6.02 9.38
N MET A 278 -25.73 -7.32 9.50
CA MET A 278 -26.81 -8.32 9.69
C MET A 278 -27.50 -8.16 11.05
N GLN A 279 -26.76 -7.85 12.11
CA GLN A 279 -27.33 -7.53 13.43
C GLN A 279 -28.24 -6.30 13.39
N HIS A 280 -27.98 -5.37 12.47
CA HIS A 280 -28.82 -4.19 12.24
C HIS A 280 -29.89 -4.38 11.15
N GLY A 281 -30.27 -5.61 10.88
CA GLY A 281 -31.43 -5.95 10.03
C GLY A 281 -31.15 -5.98 8.53
N GLU A 282 -29.87 -5.97 8.09
CA GLU A 282 -29.54 -6.09 6.69
C GLU A 282 -29.39 -7.57 6.28
N VAL A 283 -30.06 -7.99 5.19
CA VAL A 283 -29.84 -9.29 4.57
C VAL A 283 -28.73 -9.17 3.56
N LEU A 284 -27.64 -9.89 3.74
CA LEU A 284 -26.48 -9.87 2.87
C LEU A 284 -26.59 -10.93 1.79
N THR A 285 -26.31 -10.52 0.56
CA THR A 285 -26.28 -11.40 -0.62
C THR A 285 -24.92 -11.29 -1.31
N PRO A 286 -24.57 -12.18 -2.23
CA PRO A 286 -23.34 -12.06 -3.02
C PRO A 286 -23.23 -10.72 -3.77
N ASP A 287 -24.35 -10.10 -4.15
CA ASP A 287 -24.40 -8.80 -4.82
C ASP A 287 -24.33 -7.60 -3.87
N SER A 288 -24.47 -7.82 -2.58
CA SER A 288 -24.36 -6.75 -1.57
C SER A 288 -22.96 -6.10 -1.62
N PRO A 289 -22.88 -4.76 -1.46
CA PRO A 289 -21.59 -4.07 -1.38
C PRO A 289 -20.74 -4.62 -0.23
N ALA A 290 -19.47 -4.91 -0.50
CA ALA A 290 -18.52 -5.27 0.57
C ALA A 290 -18.38 -4.13 1.59
N VAL A 291 -18.34 -2.88 1.10
CA VAL A 291 -18.42 -1.68 1.95
C VAL A 291 -19.52 -0.78 1.40
N LYS A 292 -20.59 -0.58 2.21
CA LYS A 292 -21.72 0.24 1.78
C LYS A 292 -21.59 1.71 2.20
N ALA A 293 -22.27 2.58 1.51
CA ALA A 293 -22.42 3.97 1.92
C ALA A 293 -23.24 4.06 3.22
N ARG A 294 -22.84 4.94 4.14
CA ARG A 294 -23.57 5.16 5.40
C ARG A 294 -25.01 5.62 5.18
N LYS A 295 -25.24 6.41 4.11
CA LYS A 295 -26.55 6.82 3.64
C LYS A 295 -26.64 6.49 2.15
N SER A 296 -27.58 5.63 1.78
CA SER A 296 -27.89 5.35 0.39
C SER A 296 -28.80 6.44 -0.17
N TYR A 297 -28.44 7.00 -1.31
CA TYR A 297 -29.26 7.95 -2.04
C TYR A 297 -29.67 7.33 -3.38
N GLY A 298 -30.92 6.94 -3.51
CA GLY A 298 -31.46 6.32 -4.71
C GLY A 298 -30.77 5.00 -5.08
N LYS A 299 -30.35 4.83 -6.35
CA LYS A 299 -29.68 3.62 -6.86
C LYS A 299 -28.23 3.45 -6.39
N ASN A 300 -27.65 4.41 -5.66
CA ASN A 300 -26.23 4.39 -5.27
C ASN A 300 -26.06 3.63 -3.96
N GLN A 301 -25.85 2.33 -4.04
CA GLN A 301 -25.67 1.45 -2.89
C GLN A 301 -24.21 1.39 -2.41
N PHE A 302 -23.25 1.58 -3.33
CA PHE A 302 -21.83 1.50 -3.03
C PHE A 302 -21.28 2.80 -2.45
N ILE A 303 -20.29 2.69 -1.59
CA ILE A 303 -19.57 3.86 -1.10
C ILE A 303 -18.77 4.51 -2.24
N ARG A 304 -18.78 5.84 -2.34
CA ARG A 304 -17.98 6.54 -3.35
C ARG A 304 -16.50 6.55 -2.98
N THR A 305 -15.62 6.47 -3.97
CA THR A 305 -14.16 6.56 -3.77
C THR A 305 -13.74 7.75 -2.91
N THR A 306 -14.37 8.90 -3.10
CA THR A 306 -14.09 10.12 -2.31
C THR A 306 -14.45 9.92 -0.84
N ASN A 307 -15.59 9.32 -0.57
CA ASN A 307 -16.06 9.06 0.79
C ASN A 307 -15.20 8.01 1.51
N ILE A 308 -14.68 7.01 0.78
CA ILE A 308 -13.68 6.07 1.32
C ILE A 308 -12.46 6.85 1.80
N GLY A 309 -11.91 7.73 0.95
CA GLY A 309 -10.77 8.56 1.29
C GLY A 309 -11.04 9.46 2.51
N ASP A 310 -12.23 10.06 2.59
CA ASP A 310 -12.59 10.92 3.72
C ASP A 310 -12.72 10.13 5.03
N LYS A 311 -13.36 8.95 5.00
CA LYS A 311 -13.54 8.12 6.20
C LYS A 311 -12.21 7.54 6.71
N ILE A 312 -11.33 7.12 5.81
CA ILE A 312 -9.99 6.67 6.20
C ILE A 312 -9.18 7.84 6.76
N ARG A 313 -9.30 9.05 6.16
CA ARG A 313 -8.63 10.25 6.66
C ARG A 313 -9.11 10.62 8.06
N GLU A 314 -10.41 10.50 8.35
CA GLU A 314 -10.95 10.68 9.71
C GLU A 314 -10.24 9.75 10.71
N GLY A 315 -10.10 8.46 10.39
CA GLY A 315 -9.39 7.48 11.24
C GLY A 315 -7.90 7.81 11.40
N ILE A 316 -7.21 8.16 10.30
CA ILE A 316 -5.80 8.59 10.35
C ILE A 316 -5.61 9.80 11.27
N ARG A 317 -6.51 10.80 11.19
CA ARG A 317 -6.46 12.00 12.05
C ARG A 317 -6.78 11.66 13.50
N ALA A 318 -7.76 10.80 13.74
CA ALA A 318 -8.11 10.34 15.09
C ALA A 318 -6.96 9.56 15.75
N ALA A 319 -6.16 8.84 14.97
CA ALA A 319 -4.94 8.18 15.43
C ALA A 319 -3.74 9.13 15.65
N GLY A 320 -3.90 10.45 15.35
CA GLY A 320 -2.87 11.47 15.54
C GLY A 320 -1.91 11.66 14.36
N PHE A 321 -2.19 11.06 13.19
CA PHE A 321 -1.32 11.16 12.01
C PHE A 321 -1.86 12.16 10.97
N LYS A 322 -0.94 12.68 10.14
CA LYS A 322 -1.27 13.62 9.05
C LYS A 322 -1.19 13.00 7.65
N TRP A 323 -1.11 11.68 7.54
CA TRP A 323 -0.94 10.98 6.28
C TRP A 323 -2.16 11.12 5.34
N ARG A 324 -1.92 10.90 4.05
CA ARG A 324 -2.98 10.74 3.07
C ARG A 324 -3.50 9.29 3.09
N PRO A 325 -4.78 9.03 2.79
CA PRO A 325 -5.32 7.66 2.72
C PRO A 325 -4.55 6.72 1.77
N TYR A 326 -3.86 7.27 0.76
CA TYR A 326 -3.05 6.50 -0.18
C TYR A 326 -1.86 5.79 0.47
N ILE A 327 -1.43 6.25 1.66
CA ILE A 327 -0.35 5.63 2.43
C ILE A 327 -0.60 4.15 2.72
N LEU A 328 -1.86 3.73 2.85
CA LEU A 328 -2.22 2.33 3.07
C LEU A 328 -1.79 1.43 1.90
N ARG A 329 -1.87 1.95 0.68
CA ARG A 329 -1.40 1.22 -0.49
C ARG A 329 0.13 1.24 -0.60
N CYS A 330 0.77 2.35 -0.19
CA CYS A 330 2.22 2.40 -0.07
C CYS A 330 2.70 1.39 1.00
N TYR A 331 1.98 1.27 2.12
CA TYR A 331 2.26 0.25 3.13
C TYR A 331 2.29 -1.16 2.53
N PHE A 332 1.23 -1.56 1.82
CA PHE A 332 1.18 -2.87 1.15
C PHE A 332 2.39 -3.11 0.26
N ASP A 333 2.71 -2.15 -0.61
CA ASP A 333 3.82 -2.26 -1.56
C ASP A 333 5.18 -2.35 -0.83
N THR A 334 5.40 -1.51 0.19
CA THR A 334 6.64 -1.49 0.97
C THR A 334 6.83 -2.78 1.78
N GLN A 335 5.77 -3.26 2.45
CA GLN A 335 5.86 -4.48 3.24
C GLN A 335 6.10 -5.72 2.38
N LEU A 336 5.47 -5.79 1.22
CA LEU A 336 5.72 -6.88 0.28
C LEU A 336 7.09 -6.77 -0.41
N LEU A 337 7.63 -5.56 -0.59
CA LEU A 337 9.01 -5.38 -1.05
C LEU A 337 10.01 -5.96 -0.03
N LEU A 338 9.75 -5.79 1.27
CA LEU A 338 10.54 -6.42 2.32
C LEU A 338 10.43 -7.95 2.28
N ALA A 339 9.23 -8.50 2.09
CA ALA A 339 9.03 -9.94 1.92
C ALA A 339 9.74 -10.48 0.65
N GLU A 340 9.67 -9.75 -0.46
CA GLU A 340 10.38 -10.03 -1.71
C GLU A 340 11.90 -10.07 -1.48
N SER A 341 12.47 -9.11 -0.76
CA SER A 341 13.90 -9.08 -0.43
C SER A 341 14.37 -10.26 0.43
N LYS A 342 13.45 -10.95 1.09
CA LYS A 342 13.71 -12.19 1.85
C LYS A 342 13.41 -13.47 1.07
N GLY A 343 13.11 -13.36 -0.22
CA GLY A 343 12.80 -14.50 -1.09
C GLY A 343 11.46 -15.17 -0.81
N LEU A 344 10.54 -14.54 -0.07
CA LEU A 344 9.26 -15.15 0.29
C LEU A 344 8.24 -15.13 -0.85
N MET A 345 8.44 -14.26 -1.84
CA MET A 345 7.55 -14.10 -2.99
C MET A 345 8.29 -13.52 -4.20
N LEU A 346 7.66 -13.63 -5.37
CA LEU A 346 8.16 -13.05 -6.61
C LEU A 346 7.64 -11.61 -6.78
N ARG A 347 8.47 -10.74 -7.39
CA ARG A 347 8.10 -9.36 -7.77
C ARG A 347 6.83 -9.30 -8.62
N ASP A 348 6.67 -10.25 -9.54
CA ASP A 348 5.52 -10.31 -10.44
C ASP A 348 4.22 -10.52 -9.70
N TYR A 349 4.21 -11.29 -8.61
CA TYR A 349 3.05 -11.48 -7.75
C TYR A 349 2.63 -10.17 -7.10
N ARG A 350 3.57 -9.41 -6.53
CA ARG A 350 3.31 -8.09 -5.94
C ARG A 350 2.70 -7.13 -6.97
N THR A 351 3.31 -7.06 -8.16
CA THR A 351 2.85 -6.23 -9.27
C THR A 351 1.43 -6.62 -9.72
N PHE A 352 1.16 -7.93 -9.81
CA PHE A 352 -0.13 -8.47 -10.19
C PHE A 352 -1.22 -8.17 -9.14
N TRP A 353 -0.97 -8.43 -7.86
CA TRP A 353 -1.94 -8.16 -6.79
C TRP A 353 -2.31 -6.69 -6.67
N MET A 354 -1.41 -5.79 -7.01
CA MET A 354 -1.71 -4.36 -7.08
C MET A 354 -2.50 -3.95 -8.33
N GLY A 355 -2.77 -4.85 -9.24
CA GLY A 355 -3.46 -4.57 -10.50
C GLY A 355 -2.68 -3.58 -11.37
N HIS A 356 -1.35 -3.69 -11.40
CA HIS A 356 -0.51 -2.94 -12.33
C HIS A 356 -0.51 -3.64 -13.70
N LYS A 357 -0.31 -2.87 -14.76
CA LYS A 357 0.02 -3.43 -16.06
C LYS A 357 1.48 -3.86 -15.99
N GLY A 358 1.73 -5.16 -16.01
CA GLY A 358 3.06 -5.70 -16.21
C GLY A 358 3.53 -5.56 -17.66
N ASP A 359 4.68 -6.10 -17.92
CA ASP A 359 5.31 -6.22 -19.23
C ASP A 359 4.49 -7.16 -20.14
N ILE A 360 5.04 -7.46 -21.30
CA ILE A 360 4.38 -8.31 -22.31
C ILE A 360 4.10 -9.71 -21.77
N GLU A 361 5.04 -10.29 -21.03
CA GLU A 361 4.89 -11.60 -20.39
C GLU A 361 3.69 -11.64 -19.45
N HIS A 362 3.51 -10.63 -18.62
CA HIS A 362 2.36 -10.48 -17.74
C HIS A 362 1.02 -10.42 -18.52
N ARG A 363 1.00 -9.83 -19.72
CA ARG A 363 -0.19 -9.84 -20.57
C ARG A 363 -0.58 -11.23 -21.04
N TYR A 364 0.38 -12.08 -21.35
CA TYR A 364 0.12 -13.41 -21.91
C TYR A 364 -0.16 -14.45 -20.83
N THR A 365 0.51 -14.36 -19.69
CA THR A 365 0.43 -15.37 -18.63
C THR A 365 -0.64 -15.08 -17.59
N THR A 366 -0.74 -13.83 -17.12
CA THR A 366 -1.57 -13.50 -15.95
C THR A 366 -2.89 -12.78 -16.27
N ASN A 367 -3.01 -12.20 -17.46
CA ASN A 367 -4.08 -11.23 -17.77
C ASN A 367 -5.41 -11.85 -18.27
N LYS A 368 -5.47 -13.16 -18.48
CA LYS A 368 -6.62 -13.80 -19.15
C LYS A 368 -7.57 -14.57 -18.24
N TYR A 369 -7.61 -14.31 -16.94
CA TYR A 369 -8.56 -14.94 -15.99
C TYR A 369 -8.46 -16.44 -15.78
N ARG A 370 -7.56 -17.11 -16.47
CA ARG A 370 -7.40 -18.55 -16.45
C ARG A 370 -6.01 -18.90 -15.94
N LEU A 371 -5.67 -18.33 -14.79
CA LEU A 371 -4.48 -18.80 -14.11
C LEU A 371 -4.70 -20.26 -13.76
N PRO A 372 -3.76 -21.15 -14.12
CA PRO A 372 -3.87 -22.55 -13.75
C PRO A 372 -3.90 -22.71 -12.23
N PRO A 373 -4.66 -23.66 -11.67
CA PRO A 373 -4.78 -23.86 -10.23
C PRO A 373 -3.42 -23.93 -9.51
N PRO A 374 -2.39 -24.63 -10.03
CA PRO A 374 -1.08 -24.69 -9.36
C PRO A 374 -0.43 -23.31 -9.18
N LEU A 375 -0.58 -22.41 -10.15
CA LEU A 375 -0.05 -21.05 -10.04
C LEU A 375 -0.82 -20.22 -9.00
N LEU A 376 -2.15 -20.37 -8.92
CA LEU A 376 -2.96 -19.73 -7.89
C LEU A 376 -2.59 -20.21 -6.49
N ASP A 377 -2.31 -21.51 -6.33
CA ASP A 377 -1.89 -22.11 -5.07
C ASP A 377 -0.49 -21.62 -4.66
N ASP A 378 0.43 -21.49 -5.62
CA ASP A 378 1.75 -20.92 -5.36
C ASP A 378 1.66 -19.43 -4.98
N MET A 379 0.85 -18.63 -5.70
CA MET A 379 0.58 -17.23 -5.36
C MET A 379 -0.02 -17.10 -3.95
N ARG A 380 -0.99 -17.95 -3.59
CA ARG A 380 -1.58 -18.00 -2.26
C ARG A 380 -0.55 -18.33 -1.19
N SER A 381 0.29 -19.34 -1.46
CA SER A 381 1.35 -19.76 -0.56
C SER A 381 2.39 -18.67 -0.36
N ALA A 382 2.77 -17.97 -1.43
CA ALA A 382 3.64 -16.79 -1.36
C ALA A 382 3.01 -15.66 -0.53
N TYR A 383 1.71 -15.39 -0.70
CA TYR A 383 1.01 -14.41 0.10
C TYR A 383 0.97 -14.81 1.59
N ARG A 384 0.70 -16.08 1.91
CA ARG A 384 0.71 -16.60 3.29
C ARG A 384 2.07 -16.42 3.95
N ARG A 385 3.16 -16.76 3.27
CA ARG A 385 4.53 -16.53 3.79
C ARG A 385 4.82 -15.05 4.04
N SER A 386 4.19 -14.16 3.26
CA SER A 386 4.41 -12.72 3.34
C SER A 386 3.48 -12.01 4.32
N GLN A 387 2.39 -12.63 4.78
CA GLN A 387 1.38 -11.93 5.58
C GLN A 387 1.86 -11.45 6.95
N ALA A 388 2.91 -12.06 7.51
CA ALA A 388 3.54 -11.58 8.75
C ALA A 388 4.10 -10.14 8.62
N TYR A 389 4.44 -9.71 7.41
CA TYR A 389 4.85 -8.33 7.11
C TYR A 389 3.65 -7.39 6.96
N LEU A 390 2.49 -7.89 6.56
CA LEU A 390 1.30 -7.10 6.29
C LEU A 390 0.43 -6.89 7.51
N GLN A 391 0.26 -7.93 8.33
CA GLN A 391 -0.63 -7.88 9.50
C GLN A 391 -0.08 -6.99 10.60
N THR A 392 -0.97 -6.29 11.28
CA THR A 392 -0.63 -5.43 12.42
C THR A 392 -0.84 -6.13 13.75
N GLU A 393 -1.46 -7.29 13.72
CA GLU A 393 -1.66 -8.21 14.85
C GLU A 393 -0.96 -9.54 14.54
N ALA A 394 -0.48 -10.21 15.56
CA ALA A 394 0.08 -11.55 15.38
C ALA A 394 -1.02 -12.49 14.85
N PRO A 395 -0.73 -13.32 13.83
CA PRO A 395 -1.70 -14.31 13.36
C PRO A 395 -2.15 -15.21 14.52
N SER A 396 -3.45 -15.46 14.61
CA SER A 396 -4.04 -16.31 15.67
C SER A 396 -3.47 -17.74 15.70
N GLY A 397 -2.88 -18.20 14.59
CA GLY A 397 -2.15 -19.46 14.52
C GLY A 397 -0.67 -19.38 14.89
N MET A 398 -0.09 -18.18 14.97
CA MET A 398 1.33 -18.03 15.32
C MET A 398 1.60 -18.31 16.79
N ASP A 399 0.65 -17.98 17.65
CA ASP A 399 0.73 -18.33 19.07
C ASP A 399 0.68 -19.85 19.25
N ASN A 400 -0.20 -20.57 18.56
CA ASN A 400 -0.26 -22.02 18.61
C ASN A 400 0.98 -22.69 18.02
N THR A 401 1.50 -22.18 16.89
CA THR A 401 2.75 -22.71 16.29
C THR A 401 3.95 -22.41 17.18
N ARG A 402 4.00 -21.23 17.80
CA ARG A 402 5.05 -20.86 18.75
C ARG A 402 4.94 -21.67 20.06
N LEU A 403 3.75 -21.91 20.53
CA LEU A 403 3.49 -22.74 21.71
C LEU A 403 3.85 -24.20 21.43
N GLU A 404 3.48 -24.71 20.26
CA GLU A 404 3.87 -26.07 19.84
C GLU A 404 5.38 -26.20 19.68
N PHE A 405 6.04 -25.22 19.09
CA PHE A 405 7.51 -25.20 19.01
C PHE A 405 8.17 -25.15 20.39
N ARG A 406 7.65 -24.33 21.33
CA ARG A 406 8.10 -24.29 22.72
C ARG A 406 7.88 -25.63 23.43
N ARG A 407 6.73 -26.27 23.18
CA ARG A 407 6.42 -27.60 23.69
C ARG A 407 7.45 -28.63 23.23
N GLN A 408 7.72 -28.68 21.93
CA GLN A 408 8.70 -29.58 21.34
C GLN A 408 10.12 -29.33 21.86
N LEU A 409 10.52 -28.07 22.03
CA LEU A 409 11.83 -27.74 22.61
C LEU A 409 11.99 -28.28 24.04
N LEU A 410 10.95 -28.23 24.86
CA LEU A 410 11.00 -28.80 26.21
C LEU A 410 11.03 -30.34 26.20
N ILE A 411 10.29 -30.99 25.30
CA ILE A 411 10.32 -32.44 25.13
C ILE A 411 11.71 -32.90 24.69
N VAL A 412 12.32 -32.21 23.71
CA VAL A 412 13.71 -32.50 23.25
C VAL A 412 14.73 -32.27 24.37
N ALA A 413 14.45 -31.33 25.29
CA ALA A 413 15.28 -31.10 26.47
C ALA A 413 15.06 -32.12 27.62
N GLY A 414 14.23 -33.16 27.39
CA GLY A 414 14.03 -34.26 28.34
C GLY A 414 12.87 -34.11 29.33
N TYR A 415 11.94 -33.15 29.08
CA TYR A 415 10.69 -33.09 29.83
C TYR A 415 9.69 -34.11 29.28
N SER A 416 8.90 -34.76 30.15
CA SER A 416 7.80 -35.61 29.70
C SER A 416 6.65 -34.78 29.12
N GLU A 417 5.82 -35.37 28.25
CA GLU A 417 4.62 -34.71 27.72
C GLU A 417 3.68 -34.23 28.82
N ASP A 418 3.54 -35.01 29.91
CA ASP A 418 2.73 -34.69 31.09
C ASP A 418 3.29 -33.50 31.87
N ASP A 419 4.61 -33.36 31.98
CA ASP A 419 5.23 -32.21 32.63
C ASP A 419 5.07 -30.93 31.78
N VAL A 420 5.17 -31.07 30.47
CA VAL A 420 4.98 -29.94 29.55
C VAL A 420 3.52 -29.50 29.49
N ALA A 421 2.56 -30.42 29.60
CA ALA A 421 1.13 -30.12 29.65
C ALA A 421 0.72 -29.30 30.90
N LYS A 422 1.48 -29.42 32.00
CA LYS A 422 1.26 -28.66 33.22
C LYS A 422 1.86 -27.24 33.19
N VAL A 423 2.66 -26.92 32.19
CA VAL A 423 3.33 -25.63 32.05
C VAL A 423 2.48 -24.69 31.21
N GLU A 424 2.09 -23.55 31.78
CA GLU A 424 1.42 -22.47 31.03
C GLU A 424 2.40 -21.77 30.08
N LEU A 425 2.66 -22.38 28.93
CA LEU A 425 3.64 -21.93 27.93
C LEU A 425 3.35 -20.52 27.38
N GLU A 426 2.09 -20.08 27.43
CA GLU A 426 1.65 -18.76 26.99
C GLU A 426 2.23 -17.64 27.85
N LYS A 427 2.42 -17.89 29.14
CA LYS A 427 2.88 -16.91 30.13
C LYS A 427 4.41 -16.82 30.23
N LEU A 428 5.14 -17.75 29.62
CA LEU A 428 6.59 -17.81 29.71
C LEU A 428 7.27 -16.98 28.61
N SER A 429 8.31 -16.24 28.98
CA SER A 429 9.18 -15.58 28.00
C SER A 429 10.14 -16.58 27.35
N ASP A 430 10.73 -16.20 26.22
CA ASP A 430 11.74 -17.05 25.56
C ASP A 430 12.99 -17.27 26.42
N ASN A 431 13.29 -16.34 27.34
CA ASN A 431 14.35 -16.50 28.31
C ASN A 431 14.00 -17.54 29.40
N ASP A 432 12.74 -17.59 29.83
CA ASP A 432 12.29 -18.58 30.79
C ASP A 432 12.37 -20.00 30.22
N ILE A 433 12.01 -20.16 28.95
CA ILE A 433 12.15 -21.44 28.23
C ILE A 433 13.63 -21.84 28.14
N ARG A 434 14.53 -20.91 27.78
CA ARG A 434 15.97 -21.19 27.74
C ARG A 434 16.54 -21.59 29.12
N ASN A 435 16.11 -20.92 30.16
CA ASN A 435 16.57 -21.21 31.52
C ASN A 435 16.10 -22.60 31.97
N ARG A 436 14.85 -22.96 31.72
CA ARG A 436 14.33 -24.31 32.01
C ARG A 436 15.08 -25.40 31.27
N ILE A 437 15.37 -25.17 29.97
CA ILE A 437 16.18 -26.11 29.18
C ILE A 437 17.58 -26.28 29.79
N LYS A 438 18.26 -25.17 30.16
CA LYS A 438 19.56 -25.22 30.80
C LYS A 438 19.54 -25.96 32.12
N GLU A 439 18.56 -25.67 32.98
CA GLU A 439 18.43 -26.35 34.27
C GLU A 439 18.21 -27.84 34.14
N ARG A 440 17.42 -28.26 33.13
CA ARG A 440 17.18 -29.68 32.89
C ARG A 440 18.43 -30.40 32.41
N LEU A 441 19.13 -29.83 31.44
CA LEU A 441 20.38 -30.37 30.90
C LEU A 441 21.50 -30.45 31.97
N LEU A 442 21.54 -29.47 32.89
CA LEU A 442 22.49 -29.47 34.02
C LEU A 442 22.14 -30.56 35.06
N LYS A 443 20.83 -30.79 35.32
CA LYS A 443 20.37 -31.87 36.22
C LYS A 443 20.66 -33.27 35.67
N GLU A 444 20.50 -33.48 34.36
CA GLU A 444 20.83 -34.74 33.72
C GLU A 444 22.34 -35.04 33.76
N ASN A 445 23.18 -34.02 33.60
CA ASN A 445 24.64 -34.17 33.75
C ASN A 445 25.09 -34.49 35.19
N ASN A 446 24.34 -34.04 36.21
CA ASN A 446 24.67 -34.31 37.62
C ASN A 446 24.15 -35.66 38.12
N ASN A 447 23.10 -36.24 37.50
CA ASN A 447 22.55 -37.53 37.87
C ASN A 447 23.30 -38.74 37.24
N ASN A 448 24.11 -38.51 36.20
CA ASN A 448 24.86 -39.54 35.51
C ASN A 448 26.29 -39.76 36.08
N GLY A 449 26.46 -39.54 37.39
CA GLY A 449 27.74 -39.69 38.10
C GLY A 449 28.29 -41.14 38.19
N ASN A 450 27.73 -42.17 37.50
CA ASN A 450 28.26 -43.53 37.59
C ASN A 450 28.08 -44.41 36.33
N ASP A 451 27.87 -43.86 35.14
CA ASP A 451 28.07 -44.66 33.93
C ASP A 451 28.56 -43.74 32.78
N SER A 452 29.82 -43.88 32.43
CA SER A 452 30.54 -43.03 31.46
C SER A 452 30.17 -43.38 30.02
N ARG A 453 28.91 -43.11 29.61
CA ARG A 453 28.50 -43.02 28.22
C ARG A 453 27.84 -41.67 27.98
N THR A 454 28.66 -40.63 27.80
CA THR A 454 28.18 -39.32 27.38
C THR A 454 27.56 -39.42 26.00
N LEU A 455 26.23 -39.47 25.94
CA LEU A 455 25.47 -39.27 24.71
C LEU A 455 25.67 -37.82 24.25
N ARG A 456 26.42 -37.63 23.18
CA ARG A 456 26.62 -36.27 22.60
C ARG A 456 25.58 -36.02 21.52
N GLN A 457 24.99 -34.84 21.55
CA GLN A 457 24.16 -34.35 20.45
C GLN A 457 24.96 -33.38 19.59
N LYS A 458 24.79 -33.47 18.27
CA LYS A 458 25.46 -32.62 17.29
C LYS A 458 24.42 -32.10 16.31
N VAL A 459 24.54 -30.84 15.89
CA VAL A 459 23.74 -30.26 14.81
C VAL A 459 24.56 -30.31 13.54
N VAL A 460 24.06 -31.00 12.53
CA VAL A 460 24.73 -31.20 11.24
C VAL A 460 23.84 -30.70 10.10
N PRO A 461 24.41 -30.32 8.95
CA PRO A 461 23.64 -30.08 7.73
C PRO A 461 22.86 -31.34 7.32
N LEU A 462 21.74 -31.17 6.63
CA LEU A 462 20.84 -32.27 6.27
C LEU A 462 21.50 -33.28 5.32
N ASP A 463 22.36 -32.78 4.46
CA ASP A 463 23.17 -33.56 3.48
C ASP A 463 24.28 -34.41 4.11
N GLU A 464 24.68 -34.11 5.35
CA GLU A 464 25.66 -34.90 6.10
C GLU A 464 25.04 -35.95 7.02
N VAL A 465 23.71 -35.96 7.17
CA VAL A 465 22.99 -36.84 8.10
C VAL A 465 23.23 -38.32 7.78
N GLU A 466 23.18 -38.71 6.51
CA GLU A 466 23.41 -40.12 6.09
C GLU A 466 24.78 -40.61 6.51
N ASN A 467 25.82 -39.83 6.29
CA ASN A 467 27.19 -40.18 6.68
C ASN A 467 27.34 -40.35 8.20
N HIS A 468 26.60 -39.57 8.97
CA HIS A 468 26.62 -39.66 10.42
C HIS A 468 25.80 -40.86 10.95
N VAL A 469 24.70 -41.21 10.29
CA VAL A 469 23.89 -42.39 10.62
C VAL A 469 24.68 -43.66 10.34
N GLU A 470 25.40 -43.73 9.23
CA GLU A 470 26.34 -44.85 8.92
C GLU A 470 27.47 -44.94 9.93
N ALA A 471 27.90 -43.82 10.51
CA ALA A 471 28.89 -43.79 11.59
C ALA A 471 28.31 -44.11 12.98
N GLY A 472 27.06 -44.57 13.06
CA GLY A 472 26.41 -45.00 14.30
C GLY A 472 25.76 -43.92 15.13
N TRP A 473 25.45 -42.74 14.51
CA TRP A 473 24.66 -41.70 15.12
C TRP A 473 23.18 -41.92 14.83
N GLU A 474 22.32 -41.64 15.77
CA GLU A 474 20.86 -41.67 15.59
C GLU A 474 20.34 -40.30 15.17
N TYR A 475 19.48 -40.26 14.16
CA TYR A 475 18.73 -39.06 13.78
C TYR A 475 17.66 -38.75 14.83
N VAL A 476 17.59 -37.52 15.29
CA VAL A 476 16.62 -37.08 16.30
C VAL A 476 15.49 -36.23 15.67
N SER A 477 15.84 -35.16 14.98
CA SER A 477 14.85 -34.30 14.33
C SER A 477 15.48 -33.34 13.32
N GLN A 478 14.66 -32.83 12.40
CA GLN A 478 15.03 -31.76 11.45
C GLN A 478 14.72 -30.37 12.03
N LEU A 479 15.66 -29.44 11.84
CA LEU A 479 15.45 -28.02 12.18
C LEU A 479 14.96 -27.23 10.96
N PRO A 480 14.17 -26.15 11.19
CA PRO A 480 13.61 -25.34 10.09
C PRO A 480 14.65 -24.66 9.18
N ASN A 481 15.92 -24.63 9.58
CA ASN A 481 17.04 -24.00 8.87
C ASN A 481 17.85 -24.97 7.99
N GLY A 482 17.29 -26.13 7.61
CA GLY A 482 17.97 -27.13 6.77
C GLY A 482 19.08 -27.92 7.48
N LYS A 483 19.05 -27.97 8.82
CA LYS A 483 19.95 -28.73 9.66
C LYS A 483 19.20 -29.85 10.39
N ALA A 484 19.92 -30.85 10.87
CA ALA A 484 19.38 -31.93 11.67
C ALA A 484 20.13 -32.08 13.00
N ILE A 485 19.42 -32.54 14.02
CA ILE A 485 20.00 -32.95 15.29
C ILE A 485 20.22 -34.45 15.23
N ILE A 486 21.45 -34.87 15.52
CA ILE A 486 21.85 -36.27 15.64
C ILE A 486 22.39 -36.57 17.03
N LYS A 487 22.21 -37.79 17.51
CA LYS A 487 22.58 -38.26 18.86
C LYS A 487 23.45 -39.52 18.72
N GLY A 488 24.58 -39.58 19.44
CA GLY A 488 25.45 -40.78 19.38
C GLY A 488 26.34 -40.91 20.61
N SER A 489 26.72 -42.17 20.89
CA SER A 489 27.72 -42.49 21.90
C SER A 489 29.11 -42.45 21.27
N GLY A 490 29.78 -41.28 21.34
CA GLY A 490 31.12 -41.12 20.78
C GLY A 490 32.15 -42.03 21.49
N LYS A 491 32.67 -43.05 20.82
CA LYS A 491 33.98 -43.60 21.14
C LYS A 491 35.01 -42.56 20.79
N ALA A 492 35.84 -42.21 21.76
CA ALA A 492 36.95 -41.29 21.55
C ALA A 492 37.90 -41.88 20.51
N ASP A 493 37.97 -41.31 19.32
CA ASP A 493 39.10 -41.52 18.42
C ASP A 493 40.34 -40.87 19.05
N ARG A 494 41.16 -41.75 19.68
CA ARG A 494 42.56 -41.43 19.93
C ARG A 494 43.32 -41.84 18.66
N GLY A 495 43.54 -40.86 17.79
CA GLY A 495 44.31 -41.11 16.58
C GLY A 495 44.74 -39.82 15.91
N SER A 496 46.01 -39.44 16.21
CA SER A 496 46.92 -38.58 15.42
C SER A 496 46.39 -37.25 14.92
N ALA A 497 46.50 -36.24 15.77
CA ALA A 497 46.70 -34.90 15.30
C ALA A 497 48.13 -34.72 14.81
N THR A 498 48.35 -34.74 13.53
CA THR A 498 49.53 -34.11 12.93
C THR A 498 49.29 -32.63 12.86
N ASP A 499 49.95 -31.95 13.77
CA ASP A 499 50.13 -30.52 13.91
C ASP A 499 50.94 -30.00 12.71
N GLN A 500 50.28 -29.64 11.61
CA GLN A 500 50.93 -28.99 10.47
C GLN A 500 49.91 -28.25 9.56
N SER A 501 49.14 -27.29 10.05
CA SER A 501 48.49 -26.32 9.15
C SER A 501 48.08 -24.98 9.80
N CYS A 502 48.70 -24.62 10.91
CA CYS A 502 48.35 -23.36 11.59
C CYS A 502 49.47 -22.31 11.57
N ARG A 503 50.46 -22.41 10.65
CA ARG A 503 51.56 -21.43 10.56
C ARG A 503 51.74 -20.71 9.22
N GLU A 504 50.87 -20.87 8.24
CA GLU A 504 51.09 -20.24 6.92
C GLU A 504 50.03 -19.21 6.46
N THR A 505 49.08 -18.83 7.28
CA THR A 505 48.11 -17.80 6.89
C THR A 505 48.28 -16.42 7.60
N ARG A 506 49.50 -16.13 8.05
CA ARG A 506 49.80 -14.86 8.72
C ARG A 506 50.97 -14.08 8.12
N ARG A 507 51.25 -14.25 6.83
CA ARG A 507 52.20 -13.41 6.07
C ARG A 507 51.72 -13.29 4.63
N GLN A 508 50.79 -12.38 4.34
CA GLN A 508 50.63 -11.69 3.06
C GLN A 508 49.41 -10.80 3.13
N LEU A 509 49.54 -9.66 3.81
CA LEU A 509 48.73 -8.46 3.64
C LEU A 509 49.67 -7.29 3.94
N THR A 510 50.53 -6.97 2.96
CA THR A 510 51.15 -5.65 2.83
C THR A 510 50.82 -5.14 1.44
N HIS A 511 50.31 -3.93 1.42
CA HIS A 511 49.88 -3.13 0.26
C HIS A 511 50.84 -3.11 -0.92
N PRO A 512 50.36 -2.78 -2.12
CA PRO A 512 50.97 -1.71 -2.89
C PRO A 512 50.01 -0.59 -3.26
N SER A 513 50.60 0.61 -3.25
CA SER A 513 50.07 1.90 -3.66
C SER A 513 49.95 2.01 -5.20
N PRO A 514 49.27 3.07 -5.70
CA PRO A 514 48.77 3.14 -7.05
C PRO A 514 49.77 3.76 -8.04
N SER A 515 49.72 3.34 -9.30
CA SER A 515 50.26 4.12 -10.41
C SER A 515 49.47 3.90 -11.69
N GLU A 516 49.02 5.02 -12.22
CA GLU A 516 48.94 5.42 -13.64
C GLU A 516 47.91 4.71 -14.56
N ALA A 517 46.97 5.56 -14.97
CA ALA A 517 46.19 5.40 -16.20
C ALA A 517 47.03 5.63 -17.45
N PRO A 518 46.63 5.10 -18.60
CA PRO A 518 46.66 5.87 -19.82
C PRO A 518 45.30 6.03 -20.48
N ARG A 519 45.17 7.21 -21.06
CA ARG A 519 44.09 7.67 -21.92
C ARG A 519 44.07 6.86 -23.27
N ALA A 520 42.90 6.51 -23.73
CA ALA A 520 42.44 6.69 -25.09
C ALA A 520 40.90 6.63 -25.12
#